data_4f78325b5f4d10ad35fd3b731fdb01f7
#
_entry.id   4f78325b5f4d10ad35fd3b731fdb01f7
#
_cell.length_a   1.000
_cell.length_b   1.000
_cell.length_c   1.000
_cell.angle_alpha   90.00
_cell.angle_beta   90.00
_cell.angle_gamma   90.00
#
_symmetry.space_group_name_H-M   'P 1'
#
loop_
_entity.id
_entity.type
_entity.pdbx_description
1 polymer ?
#
loop_
_entity_poly.entity_id
_entity_poly.type
_entity_poly.pdbx_seq_one_letter_code
_entity_poly.pdbx_strand_id
1 'polypeptide(L)'
;MVQTFIQRLIPTTVAAALAAVVVLGAGLFSSPAHALLEDKEARLAIINLREQLATSQRAQVDLMNQLEEEKRTSAQQRGQIEVLERQVEELIAQQKTFYQDINNRLKRFEPQTMEVEGVQGTVQPGEKEAYEVALKAFQDSQLKRAENLFETFTKKYSNSPYWPLAQFWLGNAQYGLKNYKEAITNLQALIKKYPLHGRIPDAMLTLGNSQLEAGQKAAAKKTLDTLISKYPESEAANLAKSIVKSIKIEKK
;
A
#
# COMPACT_ATOMS: atom_id res chain seq x y z
N MET A 1 12.77 21.87 13.14
CA MET A 1 12.52 23.26 13.58
C MET A 1 11.76 23.29 14.91
N VAL A 2 12.22 22.53 15.94
CA VAL A 2 11.60 22.47 17.31
C VAL A 2 12.69 22.32 18.40
N GLN A 3 13.93 22.68 18.13
CA GLN A 3 15.05 22.50 19.08
C GLN A 3 15.67 23.80 19.61
N THR A 4 15.00 24.94 19.53
CA THR A 4 15.59 26.24 19.92
C THR A 4 14.76 27.04 20.92
N PHE A 5 13.88 26.42 21.73
CA PHE A 5 13.00 27.19 22.63
C PHE A 5 13.06 26.81 24.14
N ILE A 6 14.00 25.98 24.62
CA ILE A 6 14.10 25.63 26.03
C ILE A 6 15.46 26.05 26.62
N GLN A 7 15.90 27.26 26.35
CA GLN A 7 17.12 27.79 26.98
C GLN A 7 17.01 29.25 27.44
N ARG A 8 15.85 29.65 27.94
CA ARG A 8 15.74 30.93 28.67
C ARG A 8 14.58 30.86 29.65
N LEU A 9 14.84 30.40 30.87
CA LEU A 9 14.08 30.77 32.07
C LEU A 9 14.74 30.13 33.32
N ILE A 10 15.94 30.57 33.66
CA ILE A 10 16.46 30.44 35.02
C ILE A 10 16.57 31.87 35.54
N PRO A 11 15.75 32.30 36.51
CA PRO A 11 15.90 33.61 37.09
C PRO A 11 17.12 33.61 38.00
N THR A 12 18.05 34.51 37.71
CA THR A 12 19.31 34.82 38.40
C THR A 12 19.10 35.49 39.76
N THR A 13 18.14 35.07 40.55
CA THR A 13 17.81 35.71 41.86
C THR A 13 18.13 34.89 43.10
N VAL A 14 18.82 33.75 42.99
CA VAL A 14 19.21 32.94 44.17
C VAL A 14 20.68 33.11 44.60
N ALA A 15 21.49 33.83 43.84
CA ALA A 15 22.91 33.99 44.12
C ALA A 15 23.25 35.24 44.99
N ALA A 16 22.26 36.04 45.41
CA ALA A 16 22.51 37.33 46.09
C ALA A 16 22.19 37.33 47.61
N ALA A 17 21.85 36.19 48.22
CA ALA A 17 21.43 36.15 49.64
C ALA A 17 22.45 35.55 50.62
N LEU A 18 23.69 35.28 50.21
CA LEU A 18 24.70 34.62 51.07
C LEU A 18 25.95 35.47 51.37
N ALA A 19 25.95 36.76 51.06
CA ALA A 19 27.13 37.60 51.23
C ALA A 19 26.97 38.81 52.21
N ALA A 20 26.00 38.77 53.10
CA ALA A 20 25.74 39.94 53.99
C ALA A 20 25.75 39.64 55.49
N VAL A 21 26.57 38.75 55.97
CA VAL A 21 26.77 38.57 57.44
C VAL A 21 28.24 38.33 57.78
N VAL A 22 29.15 39.19 57.43
CA VAL A 22 30.46 39.31 58.04
C VAL A 22 30.94 40.71 57.76
N VAL A 23 30.62 41.66 58.58
CA VAL A 23 31.39 42.83 59.05
C VAL A 23 30.49 43.67 59.94
N LEU A 24 30.61 43.53 61.22
CA LEU A 24 30.37 44.61 62.19
C LEU A 24 30.73 44.10 63.60
N GLY A 25 31.80 44.53 64.10
CA GLY A 25 32.02 44.29 65.50
C GLY A 25 33.43 44.45 65.99
N ALA A 26 34.03 45.57 65.86
CA ALA A 26 35.13 45.96 66.70
C ALA A 26 34.79 47.30 67.32
N GLY A 27 34.22 47.28 68.52
CA GLY A 27 33.93 48.43 69.35
C GLY A 27 34.10 48.03 70.82
N LEU A 28 35.28 48.34 71.37
CA LEU A 28 35.62 48.22 72.77
C LEU A 28 34.72 49.08 73.65
N PHE A 29 33.91 48.50 74.51
CA PHE A 29 33.50 49.15 75.78
C PHE A 29 33.62 48.12 76.91
N SER A 30 34.62 48.34 77.70
CA SER A 30 34.80 47.74 78.98
C SER A 30 33.75 48.29 79.99
N SER A 31 32.92 47.44 80.51
CA SER A 31 32.16 47.69 81.73
C SER A 31 32.18 46.44 82.59
N PRO A 32 32.62 46.57 83.84
CA PRO A 32 32.70 45.44 84.73
C PRO A 32 31.38 45.16 85.47
N ALA A 33 31.21 43.91 85.81
CA ALA A 33 30.37 43.39 86.87
C ALA A 33 28.83 43.36 86.69
N HIS A 34 28.37 42.45 85.83
CA HIS A 34 27.08 41.77 86.09
C HIS A 34 27.17 40.27 85.75
N ALA A 35 28.21 39.61 86.21
CA ALA A 35 28.57 38.25 85.80
C ALA A 35 27.79 37.14 86.56
N LEU A 36 26.72 37.39 87.28
CA LEU A 36 25.97 36.37 88.02
C LEU A 36 24.51 36.20 87.63
N LEU A 37 23.93 37.09 86.84
CA LEU A 37 22.57 36.94 86.26
C LEU A 37 22.57 36.61 84.74
N GLU A 38 23.62 36.98 84.04
CA GLU A 38 23.85 36.75 82.62
C GLU A 38 24.05 35.26 82.22
N ASP A 39 24.56 34.45 83.22
CA ASP A 39 24.86 33.02 82.99
C ASP A 39 23.56 32.17 82.73
N LYS A 40 22.43 32.54 83.33
CA LYS A 40 21.17 31.84 83.16
C LYS A 40 20.53 32.15 81.77
N GLU A 41 20.52 33.39 81.31
CA GLU A 41 20.02 33.79 80.07
C GLU A 41 20.87 33.25 78.86
N ALA A 42 22.19 33.34 79.06
CA ALA A 42 23.14 32.75 78.11
C ALA A 42 22.96 31.22 77.95
N ARG A 43 22.78 30.52 79.14
CA ARG A 43 22.52 29.06 79.13
C ARG A 43 21.18 28.73 78.45
N LEU A 44 20.10 29.47 78.66
CA LEU A 44 18.81 29.31 77.99
C LEU A 44 18.92 29.58 76.51
N ALA A 45 19.65 30.61 76.06
CA ALA A 45 19.90 30.90 74.67
C ALA A 45 20.71 29.80 74.02
N ILE A 46 21.72 29.22 74.68
CA ILE A 46 22.47 28.07 74.13
C ILE A 46 21.58 26.81 74.00
N ILE A 47 20.69 26.55 74.97
CA ILE A 47 19.76 25.43 74.90
C ILE A 47 18.80 25.64 73.74
N ASN A 48 18.21 26.80 73.54
CA ASN A 48 17.35 27.14 72.44
C ASN A 48 18.07 27.01 71.07
N LEU A 49 19.32 27.54 71.00
CA LEU A 49 20.14 27.40 69.80
C LEU A 49 20.44 25.93 69.43
N ARG A 50 20.73 25.10 70.45
CA ARG A 50 20.96 23.66 70.32
C ARG A 50 19.68 22.95 69.82
N GLU A 51 18.54 23.31 70.35
CA GLU A 51 17.23 22.74 69.90
C GLU A 51 16.88 23.17 68.51
N GLN A 52 17.10 24.45 68.15
CA GLN A 52 16.92 24.93 66.75
C GLN A 52 17.90 24.24 65.80
N LEU A 53 19.17 24.07 66.21
CA LEU A 53 20.15 23.35 65.41
C LEU A 53 19.74 21.88 65.20
N ALA A 54 19.31 21.21 66.28
CA ALA A 54 18.85 19.83 66.21
C ALA A 54 17.60 19.69 65.31
N THR A 55 16.68 20.64 65.41
CA THR A 55 15.47 20.68 64.52
C THR A 55 15.85 20.95 63.07
N SER A 56 16.77 21.90 62.84
CA SER A 56 17.28 22.18 61.47
C SER A 56 18.04 20.98 60.93
N GLN A 57 18.85 20.27 61.71
CA GLN A 57 19.52 19.06 61.27
C GLN A 57 18.51 17.93 60.90
N ARG A 58 17.46 17.74 61.71
CA ARG A 58 16.39 16.76 61.39
C ARG A 58 15.67 17.12 60.10
N ALA A 59 15.28 18.41 59.92
CA ALA A 59 14.66 18.89 58.73
C ALA A 59 15.56 18.71 57.47
N GLN A 60 16.89 18.90 57.64
CA GLN A 60 17.84 18.63 56.55
C GLN A 60 17.89 17.14 56.16
N VAL A 61 17.88 16.25 57.14
CA VAL A 61 17.86 14.80 56.90
C VAL A 61 16.56 14.38 56.21
N ASP A 62 15.43 14.91 56.70
CA ASP A 62 14.12 14.64 56.09
C ASP A 62 14.05 15.15 54.64
N LEU A 63 14.59 16.35 54.37
CA LEU A 63 14.65 16.90 53.02
C LEU A 63 15.55 16.07 52.11
N MET A 64 16.70 15.58 52.64
CA MET A 64 17.57 14.68 51.88
C MET A 64 16.88 13.36 51.52
N ASN A 65 16.13 12.78 52.46
CA ASN A 65 15.36 11.56 52.24
C ASN A 65 14.26 11.78 51.20
N GLN A 66 13.52 12.89 51.27
CA GLN A 66 12.50 13.25 50.27
C GLN A 66 13.12 13.44 48.87
N LEU A 67 14.28 14.10 48.81
CA LEU A 67 14.99 14.33 47.54
C LEU A 67 15.50 13.02 46.92
N GLU A 68 15.91 12.07 47.74
CA GLU A 68 16.32 10.74 47.30
C GLU A 68 15.12 9.95 46.76
N GLU A 69 13.98 10.01 47.46
CA GLU A 69 12.73 9.36 47.04
C GLU A 69 12.19 9.97 45.72
N GLU A 70 12.26 11.30 45.62
CA GLU A 70 11.86 12.01 44.36
C GLU A 70 12.77 11.66 43.20
N LYS A 71 14.08 11.53 43.45
CA LYS A 71 15.04 11.05 42.44
C LYS A 71 14.71 9.62 41.98
N ARG A 72 14.37 8.72 42.89
CA ARG A 72 13.98 7.35 42.58
C ARG A 72 12.69 7.31 41.74
N THR A 73 11.69 8.08 42.16
CA THR A 73 10.41 8.19 41.45
C THR A 73 10.62 8.77 40.04
N SER A 74 11.43 9.83 39.94
CA SER A 74 11.79 10.42 38.63
C SER A 74 12.52 9.42 37.72
N ALA A 75 13.45 8.62 38.30
CA ALA A 75 14.15 7.60 37.54
C ALA A 75 13.19 6.48 37.03
N GLN A 76 12.23 6.05 37.86
CA GLN A 76 11.20 5.10 37.49
C GLN A 76 10.29 5.65 36.37
N GLN A 77 9.85 6.90 36.52
CA GLN A 77 9.04 7.56 35.51
C GLN A 77 9.77 7.68 34.16
N ARG A 78 11.06 8.04 34.17
CA ARG A 78 11.89 8.07 32.97
C ARG A 78 11.97 6.68 32.29
N GLY A 79 12.18 5.62 33.09
CA GLY A 79 12.15 4.26 32.56
C GLY A 79 10.81 3.87 31.95
N GLN A 80 9.69 4.28 32.56
CA GLN A 80 8.35 4.05 31.99
C GLN A 80 8.13 4.83 30.71
N ILE A 81 8.58 6.09 30.64
CA ILE A 81 8.50 6.90 29.42
C ILE A 81 9.28 6.23 28.28
N GLU A 82 10.50 5.77 28.53
CA GLU A 82 11.33 5.09 27.53
C GLU A 82 10.67 3.79 27.00
N VAL A 83 10.01 3.04 27.89
CA VAL A 83 9.25 1.84 27.50
C VAL A 83 8.04 2.23 26.66
N LEU A 84 7.29 3.28 27.05
CA LEU A 84 6.12 3.75 26.31
C LEU A 84 6.52 4.33 24.95
N GLU A 85 7.59 5.08 24.85
CA GLU A 85 8.13 5.60 23.59
C GLU A 85 8.44 4.46 22.63
N ARG A 86 9.11 3.40 23.10
CA ARG A 86 9.41 2.21 22.29
C ARG A 86 8.15 1.48 21.85
N GLN A 87 7.15 1.36 22.72
CA GLN A 87 5.86 0.77 22.37
C GLN A 87 5.10 1.60 21.31
N VAL A 88 5.14 2.92 21.44
CA VAL A 88 4.54 3.83 20.43
C VAL A 88 5.23 3.70 19.08
N GLU A 89 6.56 3.66 19.05
CA GLU A 89 7.32 3.43 17.80
C GLU A 89 6.97 2.09 17.14
N GLU A 90 6.88 1.04 17.95
CA GLU A 90 6.49 -0.29 17.47
C GLU A 90 5.06 -0.30 16.92
N LEU A 91 4.10 0.33 17.62
CA LEU A 91 2.72 0.46 17.16
C LEU A 91 2.61 1.25 15.85
N ILE A 92 3.38 2.33 15.71
CA ILE A 92 3.44 3.12 14.47
C ILE A 92 3.98 2.27 13.32
N ALA A 93 5.03 1.48 13.56
CA ALA A 93 5.59 0.57 12.55
C ALA A 93 4.59 -0.51 12.14
N GLN A 94 3.91 -1.13 13.10
CA GLN A 94 2.86 -2.13 12.86
C GLN A 94 1.69 -1.52 12.08
N GLN A 95 1.24 -0.33 12.48
CA GLN A 95 0.18 0.39 11.78
C GLN A 95 0.54 0.67 10.32
N LYS A 96 1.77 1.14 10.07
CA LYS A 96 2.26 1.38 8.70
C LYS A 96 2.23 0.11 7.85
N THR A 97 2.72 -0.99 8.40
CA THR A 97 2.71 -2.30 7.72
C THR A 97 1.28 -2.76 7.43
N PHE A 98 0.38 -2.62 8.40
CA PHE A 98 -1.04 -2.96 8.25
C PHE A 98 -1.73 -2.14 7.16
N TYR A 99 -1.50 -0.82 7.12
CA TYR A 99 -2.02 0.03 6.03
C TYR A 99 -1.45 -0.34 4.66
N GLN A 100 -0.17 -0.71 4.58
CA GLN A 100 0.43 -1.17 3.34
C GLN A 100 -0.19 -2.50 2.87
N ASP A 101 -0.43 -3.45 3.77
CA ASP A 101 -1.10 -4.71 3.45
C ASP A 101 -2.54 -4.48 2.97
N ILE A 102 -3.31 -3.67 3.71
CA ILE A 102 -4.67 -3.30 3.30
C ILE A 102 -4.68 -2.65 1.91
N ASN A 103 -3.81 -1.67 1.67
CA ASN A 103 -3.73 -0.99 0.37
C ASN A 103 -3.36 -1.97 -0.75
N ASN A 104 -2.43 -2.88 -0.51
CA ASN A 104 -2.05 -3.89 -1.49
C ASN A 104 -3.19 -4.88 -1.77
N ARG A 105 -3.98 -5.21 -0.77
CA ARG A 105 -5.18 -6.07 -0.94
C ARG A 105 -6.30 -5.32 -1.65
N LEU A 106 -6.54 -4.05 -1.30
CA LEU A 106 -7.55 -3.20 -1.96
C LEU A 106 -7.25 -2.99 -3.44
N LYS A 107 -5.97 -2.79 -3.81
CA LYS A 107 -5.57 -2.67 -5.23
C LYS A 107 -6.01 -3.85 -6.10
N ARG A 108 -6.19 -5.03 -5.52
CA ARG A 108 -6.71 -6.21 -6.25
C ARG A 108 -8.19 -6.10 -6.56
N PHE A 109 -8.92 -5.25 -5.83
CA PHE A 109 -10.36 -5.01 -5.99
C PHE A 109 -10.68 -3.70 -6.70
N GLU A 110 -9.64 -2.93 -7.07
CA GLU A 110 -9.80 -1.70 -7.84
C GLU A 110 -9.63 -1.98 -9.34
N PRO A 111 -10.44 -1.33 -10.21
CA PRO A 111 -10.22 -1.37 -11.64
C PRO A 111 -8.84 -0.83 -12.00
N GLN A 112 -8.09 -1.57 -12.81
CA GLN A 112 -6.73 -1.20 -13.22
C GLN A 112 -6.70 -0.86 -14.71
N THR A 113 -6.09 0.27 -15.06
CA THR A 113 -5.80 0.58 -16.46
C THR A 113 -4.56 -0.18 -16.90
N MET A 114 -4.69 -1.00 -17.93
CA MET A 114 -3.58 -1.77 -18.49
C MET A 114 -3.72 -1.93 -20.00
N GLU A 115 -2.64 -2.35 -20.63
CA GLU A 115 -2.60 -2.69 -22.04
C GLU A 115 -2.52 -4.22 -22.20
N VAL A 116 -3.36 -4.77 -23.08
CA VAL A 116 -3.39 -6.20 -23.40
C VAL A 116 -3.30 -6.36 -24.92
N GLU A 117 -2.20 -6.92 -25.41
CA GLU A 117 -1.90 -7.09 -26.85
C GLU A 117 -2.23 -5.84 -27.70
N GLY A 118 -1.78 -4.66 -27.26
CA GLY A 118 -1.98 -3.39 -27.99
C GLY A 118 -3.33 -2.72 -27.76
N VAL A 119 -4.19 -3.25 -26.89
CA VAL A 119 -5.47 -2.64 -26.52
C VAL A 119 -5.38 -2.09 -25.10
N GLN A 120 -5.46 -0.76 -24.97
CA GLN A 120 -5.54 -0.10 -23.67
C GLN A 120 -6.99 -0.09 -23.16
N GLY A 121 -7.15 -0.34 -21.87
CA GLY A 121 -8.47 -0.29 -21.24
C GLY A 121 -8.41 -0.51 -19.74
N THR A 122 -9.57 -0.35 -19.10
CA THR A 122 -9.74 -0.62 -17.68
C THR A 122 -10.18 -2.06 -17.48
N VAL A 123 -9.41 -2.81 -16.71
CA VAL A 123 -9.69 -4.20 -16.32
C VAL A 123 -10.36 -4.20 -14.94
N GLN A 124 -11.53 -4.82 -14.87
CA GLN A 124 -12.28 -4.95 -13.62
C GLN A 124 -11.70 -6.07 -12.73
N PRO A 125 -11.89 -6.02 -11.42
CA PRO A 125 -11.50 -7.11 -10.52
C PRO A 125 -12.11 -8.45 -10.93
N GLY A 126 -11.29 -9.49 -10.94
CA GLY A 126 -11.71 -10.84 -11.35
C GLY A 126 -11.83 -11.05 -12.86
N GLU A 127 -11.61 -10.01 -13.66
CA GLU A 127 -11.72 -10.07 -15.13
C GLU A 127 -10.60 -10.90 -15.75
N LYS A 128 -9.37 -10.63 -15.33
CA LYS A 128 -8.19 -11.39 -15.77
C LYS A 128 -8.33 -12.87 -15.44
N GLU A 129 -8.71 -13.19 -14.20
CA GLU A 129 -8.93 -14.56 -13.74
C GLU A 129 -10.03 -15.26 -14.56
N ALA A 130 -11.13 -14.54 -14.85
CA ALA A 130 -12.21 -15.09 -15.68
C ALA A 130 -11.74 -15.43 -17.09
N TYR A 131 -10.90 -14.56 -17.69
CA TYR A 131 -10.28 -14.82 -18.99
C TYR A 131 -9.32 -16.01 -18.94
N GLU A 132 -8.45 -16.09 -17.92
CA GLU A 132 -7.48 -17.17 -17.76
C GLU A 132 -8.16 -18.54 -17.56
N VAL A 133 -9.24 -18.58 -16.78
CA VAL A 133 -10.05 -19.80 -16.61
C VAL A 133 -10.69 -20.26 -17.94
N ALA A 134 -11.19 -19.32 -18.73
CA ALA A 134 -11.74 -19.62 -20.05
C ALA A 134 -10.66 -20.13 -21.02
N LEU A 135 -9.49 -19.48 -21.01
CA LEU A 135 -8.36 -19.88 -21.86
C LEU A 135 -7.83 -21.28 -21.47
N LYS A 136 -7.72 -21.52 -20.17
CA LYS A 136 -7.33 -22.87 -19.69
C LYS A 136 -8.30 -23.95 -20.13
N ALA A 137 -9.61 -23.70 -20.04
CA ALA A 137 -10.61 -24.65 -20.54
C ALA A 137 -10.44 -24.95 -22.04
N PHE A 138 -10.09 -23.94 -22.84
CA PHE A 138 -9.78 -24.12 -24.27
C PHE A 138 -8.52 -24.96 -24.47
N GLN A 139 -7.43 -24.65 -23.76
CA GLN A 139 -6.16 -25.40 -23.82
C GLN A 139 -6.31 -26.87 -23.39
N ASP A 140 -7.17 -27.11 -22.39
CA ASP A 140 -7.51 -28.46 -21.92
C ASP A 140 -8.49 -29.19 -22.88
N SER A 141 -8.75 -28.62 -24.07
CA SER A 141 -9.68 -29.16 -25.07
C SER A 141 -11.14 -29.31 -24.60
N GLN A 142 -11.52 -28.61 -23.51
CA GLN A 142 -12.88 -28.56 -23.00
C GLN A 142 -13.71 -27.51 -23.77
N LEU A 143 -13.84 -27.70 -25.11
CA LEU A 143 -14.35 -26.68 -26.01
C LEU A 143 -15.73 -26.13 -25.63
N LYS A 144 -16.65 -26.99 -25.17
CA LYS A 144 -17.99 -26.54 -24.75
C LYS A 144 -17.95 -25.68 -23.48
N ARG A 145 -17.08 -25.99 -22.56
CA ARG A 145 -16.85 -25.18 -21.36
C ARG A 145 -16.20 -23.85 -21.72
N ALA A 146 -15.19 -23.88 -22.58
CA ALA A 146 -14.51 -22.68 -23.08
C ALA A 146 -15.48 -21.73 -23.80
N GLU A 147 -16.35 -22.26 -24.71
CA GLU A 147 -17.39 -21.49 -25.38
C GLU A 147 -18.26 -20.73 -24.35
N ASN A 148 -18.83 -21.44 -23.37
CA ASN A 148 -19.71 -20.85 -22.37
C ASN A 148 -19.00 -19.76 -21.52
N LEU A 149 -17.73 -20.01 -21.15
CA LEU A 149 -16.94 -19.08 -20.36
C LEU A 149 -16.58 -17.82 -21.17
N PHE A 150 -16.12 -17.97 -22.40
CA PHE A 150 -15.81 -16.83 -23.26
C PHE A 150 -17.05 -16.06 -23.68
N GLU A 151 -18.18 -16.72 -23.93
CA GLU A 151 -19.45 -16.05 -24.19
C GLU A 151 -19.90 -15.18 -23.00
N THR A 152 -19.82 -15.75 -21.80
CA THR A 152 -20.11 -15.01 -20.56
C THR A 152 -19.16 -13.83 -20.40
N PHE A 153 -17.88 -14.05 -20.65
CA PHE A 153 -16.84 -13.01 -20.55
C PHE A 153 -17.11 -11.85 -21.51
N THR A 154 -17.33 -12.14 -22.80
CA THR A 154 -17.52 -11.12 -23.84
C THR A 154 -18.79 -10.29 -23.65
N LYS A 155 -19.84 -10.87 -23.04
CA LYS A 155 -21.06 -10.17 -22.66
C LYS A 155 -20.85 -9.29 -21.43
N LYS A 156 -20.20 -9.81 -20.39
CA LYS A 156 -19.98 -9.10 -19.13
C LYS A 156 -18.95 -7.98 -19.25
N TYR A 157 -17.88 -8.20 -19.98
CA TYR A 157 -16.73 -7.30 -20.09
C TYR A 157 -16.56 -6.77 -21.54
N SER A 158 -17.63 -6.20 -22.08
CA SER A 158 -17.67 -5.77 -23.50
C SER A 158 -16.67 -4.65 -23.86
N ASN A 159 -16.17 -3.90 -22.88
CA ASN A 159 -15.18 -2.83 -23.03
C ASN A 159 -13.79 -3.20 -22.51
N SER A 160 -13.59 -4.45 -22.14
CA SER A 160 -12.31 -4.96 -21.64
C SER A 160 -11.22 -4.94 -22.71
N PRO A 161 -9.95 -4.65 -22.35
CA PRO A 161 -8.84 -4.88 -23.25
C PRO A 161 -8.61 -6.38 -23.57
N TYR A 162 -9.15 -7.31 -22.77
CA TYR A 162 -9.16 -8.74 -23.06
C TYR A 162 -10.27 -9.14 -24.08
N TRP A 163 -11.22 -8.26 -24.37
CA TRP A 163 -12.36 -8.60 -25.21
C TRP A 163 -11.95 -9.13 -26.61
N PRO A 164 -10.97 -8.55 -27.32
CA PRO A 164 -10.56 -9.07 -28.62
C PRO A 164 -10.02 -10.51 -28.54
N LEU A 165 -9.23 -10.80 -27.50
CA LEU A 165 -8.69 -12.13 -27.29
C LEU A 165 -9.79 -13.14 -26.92
N ALA A 166 -10.69 -12.74 -26.02
CA ALA A 166 -11.82 -13.58 -25.62
C ALA A 166 -12.74 -13.89 -26.81
N GLN A 167 -12.99 -12.91 -27.68
CA GLN A 167 -13.80 -13.07 -28.88
C GLN A 167 -13.12 -13.97 -29.91
N PHE A 168 -11.79 -13.85 -30.03
CA PHE A 168 -10.99 -14.75 -30.89
C PHE A 168 -11.08 -16.21 -30.41
N TRP A 169 -10.87 -16.47 -29.14
CA TRP A 169 -10.93 -17.81 -28.59
C TRP A 169 -12.35 -18.37 -28.57
N LEU A 170 -13.38 -17.52 -28.41
CA LEU A 170 -14.77 -17.91 -28.54
C LEU A 170 -15.05 -18.45 -29.96
N GLY A 171 -14.62 -17.69 -30.96
CA GLY A 171 -14.78 -18.10 -32.35
C GLY A 171 -14.06 -19.42 -32.68
N ASN A 172 -12.86 -19.61 -32.13
CA ASN A 172 -12.11 -20.86 -32.31
C ASN A 172 -12.76 -22.04 -31.56
N ALA A 173 -13.29 -21.84 -30.35
CA ALA A 173 -14.02 -22.89 -29.63
C ALA A 173 -15.28 -23.32 -30.39
N GLN A 174 -16.02 -22.35 -30.91
CA GLN A 174 -17.21 -22.59 -31.72
C GLN A 174 -16.89 -23.31 -33.04
N TYR A 175 -15.80 -22.93 -33.70
CA TYR A 175 -15.32 -23.66 -34.89
C TYR A 175 -14.99 -25.11 -34.54
N GLY A 176 -14.26 -25.36 -33.44
CA GLY A 176 -13.93 -26.72 -32.98
C GLY A 176 -15.16 -27.55 -32.61
N LEU A 177 -16.23 -26.91 -32.13
CA LEU A 177 -17.53 -27.54 -31.82
C LEU A 177 -18.43 -27.70 -33.07
N LYS A 178 -17.96 -27.26 -34.25
CA LYS A 178 -18.75 -27.21 -35.52
C LYS A 178 -19.96 -26.26 -35.47
N ASN A 179 -19.97 -25.32 -34.53
CA ASN A 179 -20.93 -24.22 -34.43
C ASN A 179 -20.51 -23.11 -35.39
N TYR A 180 -20.48 -23.40 -36.68
CA TYR A 180 -19.87 -22.52 -37.70
C TYR A 180 -20.58 -21.17 -37.83
N LYS A 181 -21.90 -21.15 -37.67
CA LYS A 181 -22.70 -19.91 -37.77
C LYS A 181 -22.37 -18.91 -36.68
N GLU A 182 -22.24 -19.39 -35.46
CA GLU A 182 -21.87 -18.63 -34.29
C GLU A 182 -20.41 -18.15 -34.40
N ALA A 183 -19.50 -19.03 -34.83
CA ALA A 183 -18.09 -18.69 -35.07
C ALA A 183 -17.97 -17.55 -36.11
N ILE A 184 -18.69 -17.64 -37.22
CA ILE A 184 -18.71 -16.61 -38.24
C ILE A 184 -19.16 -15.26 -37.66
N THR A 185 -20.25 -15.24 -36.90
CA THR A 185 -20.81 -14.03 -36.32
C THR A 185 -19.81 -13.38 -35.34
N ASN A 186 -19.20 -14.18 -34.46
CA ASN A 186 -18.29 -13.68 -33.43
C ASN A 186 -16.95 -13.20 -34.01
N LEU A 187 -16.38 -13.93 -34.98
CA LEU A 187 -15.14 -13.54 -35.64
C LEU A 187 -15.33 -12.29 -36.51
N GLN A 188 -16.49 -12.14 -37.20
CA GLN A 188 -16.81 -10.90 -37.92
C GLN A 188 -16.94 -9.71 -36.98
N ALA A 189 -17.56 -9.88 -35.80
CA ALA A 189 -17.65 -8.84 -34.77
C ALA A 189 -16.25 -8.39 -34.30
N LEU A 190 -15.33 -9.33 -34.04
CA LEU A 190 -13.94 -9.04 -33.70
C LEU A 190 -13.25 -8.21 -34.78
N ILE A 191 -13.25 -8.69 -36.02
CA ILE A 191 -12.58 -8.05 -37.15
C ILE A 191 -13.13 -6.64 -37.40
N LYS A 192 -14.43 -6.44 -37.22
CA LYS A 192 -15.08 -5.13 -37.36
C LYS A 192 -14.70 -4.16 -36.28
N LYS A 193 -14.69 -4.63 -35.02
CA LYS A 193 -14.47 -3.76 -33.84
C LYS A 193 -12.99 -3.44 -33.59
N TYR A 194 -12.10 -4.37 -33.93
CA TYR A 194 -10.65 -4.26 -33.68
C TYR A 194 -9.81 -4.62 -34.91
N PRO A 195 -9.95 -3.90 -36.05
CA PRO A 195 -9.35 -4.27 -37.31
C PRO A 195 -7.82 -4.29 -37.35
N LEU A 196 -7.16 -3.65 -36.34
CA LEU A 196 -5.71 -3.56 -36.27
C LEU A 196 -5.11 -4.49 -35.19
N HIS A 197 -5.92 -5.31 -34.50
CA HIS A 197 -5.45 -6.21 -33.48
C HIS A 197 -4.57 -7.32 -34.05
N GLY A 198 -3.52 -7.71 -33.33
CA GLY A 198 -2.54 -8.71 -33.76
C GLY A 198 -3.13 -10.07 -34.13
N ARG A 199 -4.27 -10.45 -33.55
CA ARG A 199 -4.99 -11.71 -33.85
C ARG A 199 -5.89 -11.67 -35.07
N ILE A 200 -5.96 -10.54 -35.80
CA ILE A 200 -6.86 -10.44 -36.97
C ILE A 200 -6.51 -11.41 -38.11
N PRO A 201 -5.23 -11.64 -38.44
CA PRO A 201 -4.89 -12.63 -39.47
C PRO A 201 -5.42 -14.02 -39.14
N ASP A 202 -5.22 -14.47 -37.90
CA ASP A 202 -5.69 -15.79 -37.43
C ASP A 202 -7.20 -15.86 -37.34
N ALA A 203 -7.85 -14.77 -36.88
CA ALA A 203 -9.31 -14.67 -36.86
C ALA A 203 -9.92 -14.74 -38.28
N MET A 204 -9.29 -14.10 -39.26
CA MET A 204 -9.73 -14.18 -40.67
C MET A 204 -9.56 -15.58 -41.24
N LEU A 205 -8.50 -16.29 -40.88
CA LEU A 205 -8.30 -17.68 -41.29
C LEU A 205 -9.39 -18.59 -40.71
N THR A 206 -9.66 -18.50 -39.42
CA THR A 206 -10.73 -19.29 -38.79
C THR A 206 -12.10 -18.90 -39.30
N LEU A 207 -12.36 -17.61 -39.61
CA LEU A 207 -13.58 -17.14 -40.23
C LEU A 207 -13.75 -17.77 -41.61
N GLY A 208 -12.71 -17.75 -42.46
CA GLY A 208 -12.72 -18.38 -43.80
C GLY A 208 -13.01 -19.86 -43.71
N ASN A 209 -12.39 -20.57 -42.83
CA ASN A 209 -12.64 -22.00 -42.59
C ASN A 209 -14.07 -22.24 -42.09
N SER A 210 -14.57 -21.44 -41.16
CA SER A 210 -15.96 -21.56 -40.67
C SER A 210 -16.97 -21.34 -41.78
N GLN A 211 -16.70 -20.38 -42.67
CA GLN A 211 -17.53 -20.13 -43.87
C GLN A 211 -17.50 -21.29 -44.87
N LEU A 212 -16.33 -21.92 -45.09
CA LEU A 212 -16.23 -23.12 -45.94
C LEU A 212 -17.05 -24.28 -45.40
N GLU A 213 -16.86 -24.58 -44.10
CA GLU A 213 -17.60 -25.66 -43.44
C GLU A 213 -19.12 -25.39 -43.38
N ALA A 214 -19.52 -24.12 -43.32
CA ALA A 214 -20.93 -23.71 -43.44
C ALA A 214 -21.46 -23.69 -44.88
N GLY A 215 -20.67 -24.13 -45.87
CA GLY A 215 -21.05 -24.14 -47.30
C GLY A 215 -21.00 -22.77 -47.98
N GLN A 216 -20.52 -21.72 -47.33
CA GLN A 216 -20.47 -20.35 -47.85
C GLN A 216 -19.18 -20.12 -48.67
N LYS A 217 -18.95 -20.93 -49.73
CA LYS A 217 -17.70 -20.96 -50.51
C LYS A 217 -17.26 -19.58 -51.04
N ALA A 218 -18.22 -18.80 -51.58
CA ALA A 218 -17.91 -17.47 -52.11
C ALA A 218 -17.48 -16.47 -51.03
N ALA A 219 -18.13 -16.48 -49.87
CA ALA A 219 -17.76 -15.65 -48.70
C ALA A 219 -16.40 -16.05 -48.15
N ALA A 220 -16.15 -17.34 -48.02
CA ALA A 220 -14.87 -17.88 -47.57
C ALA A 220 -13.72 -17.44 -48.47
N LYS A 221 -13.89 -17.62 -49.81
CA LYS A 221 -12.88 -17.16 -50.77
C LYS A 221 -12.58 -15.68 -50.62
N LYS A 222 -13.61 -14.83 -50.51
CA LYS A 222 -13.45 -13.38 -50.30
C LYS A 222 -12.70 -13.06 -49.02
N THR A 223 -13.02 -13.74 -47.92
CA THR A 223 -12.36 -13.54 -46.65
C THR A 223 -10.89 -13.93 -46.73
N LEU A 224 -10.56 -15.09 -47.27
CA LEU A 224 -9.20 -15.60 -47.41
C LEU A 224 -8.37 -14.78 -48.41
N ASP A 225 -8.92 -14.34 -49.51
CA ASP A 225 -8.25 -13.44 -50.46
C ASP A 225 -7.94 -12.09 -49.80
N THR A 226 -8.84 -11.58 -48.95
CA THR A 226 -8.62 -10.36 -48.17
C THR A 226 -7.50 -10.55 -47.14
N LEU A 227 -7.45 -11.69 -46.47
CA LEU A 227 -6.38 -12.05 -45.56
C LEU A 227 -5.02 -12.05 -46.26
N ILE A 228 -4.91 -12.73 -47.39
CA ILE A 228 -3.67 -12.83 -48.19
C ILE A 228 -3.20 -11.43 -48.64
N SER A 229 -4.15 -10.59 -49.09
CA SER A 229 -3.82 -9.23 -49.54
C SER A 229 -3.40 -8.28 -48.43
N LYS A 230 -4.09 -8.31 -47.28
CA LYS A 230 -3.83 -7.37 -46.18
C LYS A 230 -2.66 -7.79 -45.30
N TYR A 231 -2.43 -9.09 -45.16
CA TYR A 231 -1.43 -9.64 -44.24
C TYR A 231 -0.52 -10.67 -44.91
N PRO A 232 0.13 -10.33 -46.04
CA PRO A 232 0.83 -11.28 -46.92
C PRO A 232 1.92 -12.09 -46.23
N GLU A 233 2.55 -11.52 -45.20
CA GLU A 233 3.65 -12.10 -44.42
C GLU A 233 3.20 -12.95 -43.23
N SER A 234 1.88 -12.98 -42.93
CA SER A 234 1.39 -13.78 -41.80
C SER A 234 1.37 -15.28 -42.14
N GLU A 235 1.58 -16.11 -41.12
CA GLU A 235 1.41 -17.56 -41.26
C GLU A 235 -0.02 -17.92 -41.70
N ALA A 236 -0.99 -17.22 -41.14
CA ALA A 236 -2.40 -17.37 -41.53
C ALA A 236 -2.62 -17.13 -43.03
N ALA A 237 -1.95 -16.14 -43.66
CA ALA A 237 -2.04 -15.89 -45.08
C ALA A 237 -1.40 -17.03 -45.93
N ASN A 238 -0.31 -17.62 -45.46
CA ASN A 238 0.32 -18.75 -46.13
C ASN A 238 -0.60 -19.98 -46.12
N LEU A 239 -1.26 -20.24 -45.00
CA LEU A 239 -2.28 -21.30 -44.92
C LEU A 239 -3.49 -20.99 -45.83
N ALA A 240 -3.95 -19.74 -45.83
CA ALA A 240 -5.06 -19.28 -46.68
C ALA A 240 -4.77 -19.48 -48.17
N LYS A 241 -3.54 -19.24 -48.65
CA LYS A 241 -3.14 -19.49 -50.06
C LYS A 241 -3.39 -20.92 -50.50
N SER A 242 -3.11 -21.89 -49.61
CA SER A 242 -3.33 -23.31 -49.88
C SER A 242 -4.84 -23.63 -49.95
N ILE A 243 -5.62 -23.07 -49.02
CA ILE A 243 -7.07 -23.28 -48.94
C ILE A 243 -7.77 -22.71 -50.18
N VAL A 244 -7.43 -21.47 -50.58
CA VAL A 244 -8.04 -20.82 -51.74
C VAL A 244 -7.84 -21.60 -53.03
N LYS A 245 -6.66 -22.23 -53.21
CA LYS A 245 -6.39 -23.09 -54.38
C LYS A 245 -7.29 -24.31 -54.44
N SER A 246 -7.77 -24.81 -53.31
CA SER A 246 -8.65 -25.99 -53.25
C SER A 246 -10.13 -25.63 -53.42
N ILE A 247 -10.51 -24.35 -53.32
CA ILE A 247 -11.91 -23.93 -53.42
C ILE A 247 -12.36 -23.97 -54.88
N LYS A 248 -13.15 -24.97 -55.24
CA LYS A 248 -13.88 -24.99 -56.52
C LYS A 248 -15.19 -24.22 -56.35
N ILE A 249 -15.27 -23.04 -56.97
CA ILE A 249 -16.52 -22.28 -57.07
C ILE A 249 -17.29 -22.80 -58.27
N GLU A 250 -18.46 -23.36 -58.05
CA GLU A 250 -19.38 -23.68 -59.12
C GLU A 250 -19.82 -22.36 -59.77
N LYS A 251 -19.49 -22.17 -61.05
CA LYS A 251 -20.05 -21.06 -61.81
C LYS A 251 -21.55 -21.39 -62.08
N LYS A 252 -22.42 -20.58 -61.49
CA LYS A 252 -23.84 -20.55 -61.87
C LYS A 252 -23.98 -19.98 -63.24
#